data_12f89308edf1cbaba7a79b3e61168d70
#
_entry.id   12f89308edf1cbaba7a79b3e61168d70
#
_cell.length_a   1.000
_cell.length_b   1.000
_cell.length_c   1.000
_cell.angle_alpha   90.00
_cell.angle_beta   90.00
_cell.angle_gamma   90.00
#
_symmetry.space_group_name_H-M   'P 1'
#
loop_
_entity.id
_entity.type
_entity.pdbx_description
1 polymer ?
#
loop_
_entity_poly.entity_id
_entity_poly.type
_entity_poly.pdbx_seq_one_letter_code
_entity_poly.pdbx_strand_id
1 'polypeptide(L)'
;MEKVKFEQFQQVKKDALKAFADDTTLNVPLVDAARTDSLNLALIGDAYYALTLRRCLTATGIPNARVLHSLAAEFVSAKVQSVVYEALKEDFTEEEAAVCRRARNAKMQVPKSATVGEYRNSTALEALIGYLILSEQDERLQQIMSCIVACTRKYSHDLHKE
;
A
#
# COMPACT_ATOMS: atom_id res chain seq x y z
N MET A 1 -28.89 -1.17 13.83
CA MET A 1 -28.00 -0.59 12.80
C MET A 1 -26.72 -1.41 12.59
N GLU A 2 -26.02 -1.86 13.63
CA GLU A 2 -24.83 -2.72 13.52
C GLU A 2 -25.11 -4.10 12.93
N LYS A 3 -26.22 -4.75 13.31
CA LYS A 3 -26.62 -6.06 12.79
C LYS A 3 -26.85 -6.04 11.28
N VAL A 4 -27.51 -5.01 10.75
CA VAL A 4 -27.75 -4.85 9.30
C VAL A 4 -26.45 -4.65 8.55
N LYS A 5 -25.51 -3.86 9.10
CA LYS A 5 -24.18 -3.68 8.49
C LYS A 5 -23.36 -4.96 8.48
N PHE A 6 -23.49 -5.77 9.55
CA PHE A 6 -22.82 -7.07 9.64
C PHE A 6 -23.39 -8.05 8.62
N GLU A 7 -24.71 -8.12 8.46
CA GLU A 7 -25.38 -8.98 7.48
C GLU A 7 -24.99 -8.59 6.04
N GLN A 8 -24.94 -7.28 5.74
CA GLN A 8 -24.47 -6.79 4.46
C GLN A 8 -23.02 -7.17 4.19
N PHE A 9 -22.13 -7.02 5.17
CA PHE A 9 -20.74 -7.43 5.05
C PHE A 9 -20.61 -8.94 4.76
N GLN A 10 -21.37 -9.78 5.48
CA GLN A 10 -21.34 -11.23 5.27
C GLN A 10 -21.85 -11.60 3.88
N GLN A 11 -22.86 -10.89 3.35
CA GLN A 11 -23.36 -11.14 2.00
C GLN A 11 -22.30 -10.79 0.95
N VAL A 12 -21.71 -9.59 1.03
CA VAL A 12 -20.64 -9.17 0.10
C VAL A 12 -19.45 -10.12 0.15
N LYS A 13 -19.08 -10.61 1.35
CA LYS A 13 -18.01 -11.60 1.51
C LYS A 13 -18.35 -12.92 0.82
N LYS A 14 -19.59 -13.39 0.92
CA LYS A 14 -20.05 -14.60 0.22
C LYS A 14 -20.01 -14.42 -1.30
N ASP A 15 -20.44 -13.25 -1.79
CA ASP A 15 -20.45 -12.95 -3.22
C ASP A 15 -19.01 -12.89 -3.79
N ALA A 16 -18.10 -12.25 -3.06
CA ALA A 16 -16.67 -12.19 -3.41
C ALA A 16 -16.04 -13.60 -3.42
N LEU A 17 -16.33 -14.41 -2.39
CA LEU A 17 -15.82 -15.77 -2.30
C LEU A 17 -16.33 -16.64 -3.46
N LYS A 18 -17.62 -16.51 -3.81
CA LYS A 18 -18.20 -17.23 -4.94
C LYS A 18 -17.55 -16.81 -6.26
N ALA A 19 -17.42 -15.50 -6.51
CA ALA A 19 -16.78 -14.99 -7.71
C ALA A 19 -15.32 -15.48 -7.84
N PHE A 20 -14.59 -15.50 -6.75
CA PHE A 20 -13.22 -16.03 -6.71
C PHE A 20 -13.16 -17.54 -6.96
N ALA A 21 -14.09 -18.32 -6.38
CA ALA A 21 -14.12 -19.76 -6.52
C ALA A 21 -14.61 -20.23 -7.90
N ASP A 22 -15.44 -19.43 -8.57
CA ASP A 22 -15.93 -19.72 -9.92
C ASP A 22 -14.87 -19.43 -11.00
N ASP A 23 -13.84 -18.63 -10.68
CA ASP A 23 -12.72 -18.39 -11.60
C ASP A 23 -11.66 -19.49 -11.46
N THR A 24 -11.48 -20.26 -12.53
CA THR A 24 -10.49 -21.35 -12.58
C THR A 24 -9.18 -20.97 -13.25
N THR A 25 -9.03 -19.70 -13.68
CA THR A 25 -7.84 -19.21 -14.36
C THR A 25 -6.82 -18.65 -13.37
N LEU A 26 -5.53 -18.84 -13.68
CA LEU A 26 -4.44 -18.15 -12.97
C LEU A 26 -4.21 -16.72 -13.49
N ASN A 27 -4.91 -16.36 -14.56
CA ASN A 27 -4.80 -15.02 -15.13
C ASN A 27 -5.63 -14.04 -14.32
N VAL A 28 -4.97 -13.01 -13.82
CA VAL A 28 -5.66 -11.87 -13.21
C VAL A 28 -6.37 -11.11 -14.32
N PRO A 29 -7.71 -10.94 -14.28
CA PRO A 29 -8.41 -10.18 -15.28
C PRO A 29 -7.94 -8.72 -15.29
N LEU A 30 -7.87 -8.13 -16.48
CA LEU A 30 -7.59 -6.71 -16.63
C LEU A 30 -8.71 -5.90 -15.95
N VAL A 31 -8.32 -5.02 -15.05
CA VAL A 31 -9.23 -4.08 -14.40
C VAL A 31 -8.90 -2.66 -14.85
N ASP A 32 -9.92 -1.84 -15.00
CA ASP A 32 -9.72 -0.41 -15.24
C ASP A 32 -9.21 0.26 -13.95
N ALA A 33 -7.91 0.47 -13.89
CA ALA A 33 -7.25 1.07 -12.72
C ALA A 33 -7.82 2.46 -12.37
N ALA A 34 -8.19 3.26 -13.36
CA ALA A 34 -8.73 4.60 -13.15
C ALA A 34 -10.12 4.58 -12.48
N ARG A 35 -10.88 3.51 -12.68
CA ARG A 35 -12.23 3.29 -12.13
C ARG A 35 -12.25 2.42 -10.88
N THR A 36 -11.12 1.82 -10.53
CA THR A 36 -11.00 0.98 -9.33
C THR A 36 -11.11 1.83 -8.07
N ASP A 37 -11.84 1.33 -7.08
CA ASP A 37 -11.96 1.97 -5.76
C ASP A 37 -10.58 2.19 -5.14
N SER A 38 -10.38 3.36 -4.53
CA SER A 38 -9.08 3.76 -3.98
C SER A 38 -8.57 2.81 -2.88
N LEU A 39 -9.47 2.24 -2.07
CA LEU A 39 -9.07 1.30 -1.02
C LEU A 39 -8.73 -0.08 -1.59
N ASN A 40 -9.33 -0.47 -2.72
CA ASN A 40 -8.95 -1.67 -3.45
C ASN A 40 -7.57 -1.50 -4.12
N LEU A 41 -7.27 -0.31 -4.64
CA LEU A 41 -5.92 0.01 -5.10
C LEU A 41 -4.91 -0.08 -3.96
N ALA A 42 -5.23 0.51 -2.80
CA ALA A 42 -4.37 0.47 -1.62
C ALA A 42 -4.13 -0.97 -1.12
N LEU A 43 -5.14 -1.85 -1.18
CA LEU A 43 -5.00 -3.27 -0.81
C LEU A 43 -3.89 -3.97 -1.61
N ILE A 44 -3.81 -3.71 -2.92
CA ILE A 44 -2.78 -4.27 -3.80
C ILE A 44 -1.43 -3.61 -3.50
N GLY A 45 -1.41 -2.29 -3.38
CA GLY A 45 -0.19 -1.52 -3.15
C GLY A 45 0.46 -1.82 -1.81
N ASP A 46 -0.30 -2.01 -0.74
CA ASP A 46 0.20 -2.42 0.58
C ASP A 46 0.97 -3.75 0.50
N ALA A 47 0.39 -4.75 -0.17
CA ALA A 47 1.03 -6.05 -0.35
C ALA A 47 2.36 -5.93 -1.13
N TYR A 48 2.37 -5.16 -2.20
CA TYR A 48 3.57 -4.97 -3.03
C TYR A 48 4.65 -4.17 -2.31
N TYR A 49 4.27 -3.10 -1.62
CA TYR A 49 5.15 -2.30 -0.75
C TYR A 49 5.83 -3.20 0.30
N ALA A 50 5.02 -3.95 1.03
CA ALA A 50 5.49 -4.84 2.08
C ALA A 50 6.41 -5.95 1.53
N LEU A 51 6.10 -6.53 0.37
CA LEU A 51 6.94 -7.53 -0.29
C LEU A 51 8.30 -6.93 -0.69
N THR A 52 8.30 -5.74 -1.27
CA THR A 52 9.52 -5.07 -1.72
C THR A 52 10.46 -4.80 -0.56
N LEU A 53 9.98 -4.26 0.56
CA LEU A 53 10.80 -4.00 1.75
C LEU A 53 11.32 -5.30 2.39
N ARG A 54 10.50 -6.35 2.45
CA ARG A 54 10.94 -7.67 2.94
C ARG A 54 12.03 -8.26 2.07
N ARG A 55 11.95 -8.11 0.76
CA ARG A 55 13.02 -8.53 -0.16
C ARG A 55 14.31 -7.76 0.10
N CYS A 56 14.24 -6.44 0.29
CA CYS A 56 15.41 -5.63 0.63
C CYS A 56 16.03 -6.06 1.97
N LEU A 57 15.22 -6.32 2.98
CA LEU A 57 15.69 -6.80 4.29
C LEU A 57 16.34 -8.19 4.19
N THR A 58 15.73 -9.10 3.45
CA THR A 58 16.27 -10.45 3.23
C THR A 58 17.63 -10.38 2.51
N ALA A 59 17.80 -9.45 1.57
CA ALA A 59 19.04 -9.23 0.85
C ALA A 59 20.21 -8.74 1.73
N THR A 60 19.97 -8.33 2.97
CA THR A 60 21.02 -8.00 3.94
C THR A 60 21.83 -9.24 4.38
N GLY A 61 21.32 -10.44 4.15
CA GLY A 61 21.97 -11.69 4.56
C GLY A 61 21.88 -12.01 6.06
N ILE A 62 21.13 -11.23 6.84
CA ILE A 62 20.92 -11.48 8.26
C ILE A 62 20.04 -12.73 8.46
N PRO A 63 20.56 -13.83 9.06
CA PRO A 63 19.84 -15.09 9.18
C PRO A 63 18.91 -15.12 10.41
N ASN A 64 18.17 -14.05 10.66
CA ASN A 64 17.25 -13.94 11.78
C ASN A 64 15.90 -13.37 11.34
N ALA A 65 14.99 -14.26 10.98
CA ALA A 65 13.65 -13.89 10.49
C ALA A 65 12.85 -13.05 11.49
N ARG A 66 13.03 -13.24 12.79
CA ARG A 66 12.33 -12.46 13.82
C ARG A 66 12.78 -11.00 13.81
N VAL A 67 14.07 -10.75 13.67
CA VAL A 67 14.62 -9.39 13.54
C VAL A 67 14.15 -8.75 12.24
N LEU A 68 14.23 -9.46 11.12
CA LEU A 68 13.77 -8.95 9.82
C LEU A 68 12.27 -8.65 9.83
N HIS A 69 11.45 -9.47 10.49
CA HIS A 69 10.02 -9.22 10.64
C HIS A 69 9.74 -7.94 11.46
N SER A 70 10.47 -7.74 12.55
CA SER A 70 10.35 -6.53 13.38
C SER A 70 10.67 -5.26 12.59
N LEU A 71 11.77 -5.26 11.84
CA LEU A 71 12.15 -4.15 10.97
C LEU A 71 11.13 -3.93 9.83
N ALA A 72 10.64 -5.00 9.23
CA ALA A 72 9.62 -4.90 8.19
C ALA A 72 8.35 -4.25 8.74
N ALA A 73 7.89 -4.64 9.95
CA ALA A 73 6.72 -4.04 10.59
C ALA A 73 6.90 -2.53 10.85
N GLU A 74 8.09 -2.10 11.23
CA GLU A 74 8.41 -0.68 11.38
C GLU A 74 8.34 0.06 10.03
N PHE A 75 9.00 -0.46 9.01
CA PHE A 75 9.11 0.19 7.70
C PHE A 75 7.79 0.24 6.91
N VAL A 76 6.87 -0.69 7.14
CA VAL A 76 5.53 -0.67 6.55
C VAL A 76 4.51 0.11 7.40
N SER A 77 4.92 0.69 8.52
CA SER A 77 4.00 1.47 9.35
C SER A 77 3.49 2.72 8.64
N ALA A 78 2.28 3.14 8.98
CA ALA A 78 1.68 4.36 8.44
C ALA A 78 2.57 5.61 8.68
N LYS A 79 3.27 5.65 9.80
CA LYS A 79 4.23 6.71 10.12
C LYS A 79 5.36 6.79 9.08
N VAL A 80 6.03 5.68 8.80
CA VAL A 80 7.14 5.67 7.84
C VAL A 80 6.64 5.90 6.42
N GLN A 81 5.55 5.27 6.03
CA GLN A 81 4.92 5.51 4.73
C GLN A 81 4.51 6.97 4.55
N SER A 82 4.04 7.64 5.60
CA SER A 82 3.73 9.07 5.57
C SER A 82 4.95 9.94 5.32
N VAL A 83 6.08 9.64 5.96
CA VAL A 83 7.36 10.34 5.70
C VAL A 83 7.78 10.16 4.23
N VAL A 84 7.68 8.95 3.71
CA VAL A 84 7.98 8.64 2.30
C VAL A 84 7.05 9.41 1.36
N TYR A 85 5.74 9.39 1.62
CA TYR A 85 4.75 10.12 0.82
C TYR A 85 5.06 11.62 0.75
N GLU A 86 5.35 12.25 1.89
CA GLU A 86 5.70 13.68 1.95
C GLU A 86 6.98 13.99 1.15
N ALA A 87 7.94 13.07 1.13
CA ALA A 87 9.18 13.24 0.37
C ALA A 87 8.99 13.12 -1.15
N LEU A 88 7.95 12.38 -1.61
CA LEU A 88 7.76 12.06 -3.03
C LEU A 88 6.63 12.86 -3.70
N LYS A 89 5.69 13.40 -2.96
CA LYS A 89 4.44 13.96 -3.50
C LYS A 89 4.62 15.08 -4.52
N GLU A 90 5.71 15.84 -4.45
CA GLU A 90 6.00 16.92 -5.40
C GLU A 90 6.49 16.41 -6.76
N ASP A 91 6.95 15.16 -6.83
CA ASP A 91 7.43 14.50 -8.04
C ASP A 91 6.33 13.67 -8.74
N PHE A 92 5.11 13.67 -8.20
CA PHE A 92 3.99 12.96 -8.80
C PHE A 92 3.45 13.69 -10.01
N THR A 93 3.08 12.92 -11.04
CA THR A 93 2.31 13.46 -12.16
C THR A 93 0.93 13.92 -11.70
N GLU A 94 0.23 14.71 -12.53
CA GLU A 94 -1.14 15.14 -12.20
C GLU A 94 -2.09 13.96 -11.99
N GLU A 95 -1.93 12.89 -12.77
CA GLU A 95 -2.73 11.67 -12.67
C GLU A 95 -2.42 10.92 -11.35
N GLU A 96 -1.15 10.75 -11.03
CA GLU A 96 -0.69 10.14 -9.76
C GLU A 96 -1.19 10.93 -8.55
N ALA A 97 -1.06 12.26 -8.60
CA ALA A 97 -1.57 13.13 -7.55
C ALA A 97 -3.10 13.05 -7.41
N ALA A 98 -3.84 12.86 -8.51
CA ALA A 98 -5.29 12.66 -8.47
C ALA A 98 -5.67 11.34 -7.81
N VAL A 99 -4.94 10.24 -8.09
CA VAL A 99 -5.11 8.96 -7.41
C VAL A 99 -4.89 9.12 -5.91
N CYS A 100 -3.80 9.75 -5.51
CA CYS A 100 -3.47 10.02 -4.10
C CYS A 100 -4.56 10.86 -3.40
N ARG A 101 -5.06 11.92 -4.03
CA ARG A 101 -6.14 12.74 -3.46
C ARG A 101 -7.42 11.96 -3.23
N ARG A 102 -7.83 11.11 -4.18
CA ARG A 102 -9.00 10.24 -4.01
C ARG A 102 -8.84 9.30 -2.83
N ALA A 103 -7.68 8.67 -2.71
CA ALA A 103 -7.38 7.74 -1.62
C ALA A 103 -7.37 8.43 -0.25
N ARG A 104 -6.78 9.62 -0.13
CA ARG A 104 -6.77 10.41 1.10
C ARG A 104 -8.17 10.84 1.54
N ASN A 105 -9.07 11.04 0.59
CA ASN A 105 -10.46 11.46 0.86
C ASN A 105 -11.43 10.29 1.04
N ALA A 106 -10.98 9.05 0.86
CA ALA A 106 -11.80 7.87 1.07
C ALA A 106 -12.24 7.76 2.54
N LYS A 107 -13.46 7.26 2.75
CA LYS A 107 -13.96 6.97 4.11
C LYS A 107 -13.27 5.74 4.65
N MET A 108 -12.49 5.91 5.70
CA MET A 108 -11.74 4.82 6.33
C MET A 108 -11.73 4.97 7.85
N GLN A 109 -11.57 3.86 8.55
CA GLN A 109 -11.35 3.85 9.98
C GLN A 109 -9.84 3.94 10.26
N VAL A 110 -9.43 4.98 10.97
CA VAL A 110 -8.03 5.19 11.34
C VAL A 110 -7.70 4.35 12.57
N PRO A 111 -6.67 3.49 12.52
CA PRO A 111 -6.25 2.72 13.68
C PRO A 111 -5.64 3.64 14.74
N LYS A 112 -5.71 3.21 16.02
CA LYS A 112 -5.17 3.99 17.14
C LYS A 112 -3.65 4.18 17.10
N SER A 113 -2.95 3.38 16.32
CA SER A 113 -1.48 3.40 16.17
C SER A 113 -0.95 4.49 15.22
N ALA A 114 -1.84 5.21 14.54
CA ALA A 114 -1.46 6.25 13.58
C ALA A 114 -2.32 7.49 13.76
N THR A 115 -1.78 8.66 13.41
CA THR A 115 -2.59 9.87 13.25
C THR A 115 -3.44 9.77 11.97
N VAL A 116 -4.49 10.58 11.88
CA VAL A 116 -5.34 10.66 10.69
C VAL A 116 -4.52 11.04 9.45
N GLY A 117 -3.59 12.00 9.60
CA GLY A 117 -2.70 12.43 8.51
C GLY A 117 -1.77 11.33 8.04
N GLU A 118 -1.10 10.64 8.95
CA GLU A 118 -0.21 9.51 8.64
C GLU A 118 -0.96 8.39 7.92
N TYR A 119 -2.12 8.03 8.42
CA TYR A 119 -2.92 6.96 7.82
C TYR A 119 -3.43 7.32 6.42
N ARG A 120 -3.86 8.56 6.20
CA ARG A 120 -4.27 9.04 4.88
C ARG A 120 -3.12 9.08 3.88
N ASN A 121 -1.94 9.50 4.31
CA ASN A 121 -0.74 9.52 3.48
C ASN A 121 -0.30 8.10 3.10
N SER A 122 -0.30 7.17 4.05
CA SER A 122 0.05 5.77 3.77
C SER A 122 -0.91 5.14 2.78
N THR A 123 -2.22 5.33 2.97
CA THR A 123 -3.25 4.84 2.04
C THR A 123 -3.10 5.44 0.64
N ALA A 124 -2.72 6.73 0.54
CA ALA A 124 -2.46 7.38 -0.74
C ALA A 124 -1.26 6.76 -1.48
N LEU A 125 -0.17 6.51 -0.76
CA LEU A 125 1.03 5.87 -1.32
C LEU A 125 0.74 4.45 -1.80
N GLU A 126 0.03 3.67 -0.99
CA GLU A 126 -0.41 2.32 -1.33
C GLU A 126 -1.34 2.32 -2.56
N ALA A 127 -2.32 3.25 -2.61
CA ALA A 127 -3.22 3.38 -3.75
C ALA A 127 -2.47 3.76 -5.03
N LEU A 128 -1.46 4.61 -4.96
CA LEU A 128 -0.61 4.94 -6.11
C LEU A 128 0.12 3.70 -6.64
N ILE A 129 0.72 2.91 -5.75
CA ILE A 129 1.40 1.67 -6.13
C ILE A 129 0.42 0.70 -6.80
N GLY A 130 -0.74 0.49 -6.20
CA GLY A 130 -1.78 -0.36 -6.77
C GLY A 130 -2.28 0.12 -8.13
N TYR A 131 -2.42 1.44 -8.30
CA TYR A 131 -2.77 2.06 -9.58
C TYR A 131 -1.72 1.77 -10.65
N LEU A 132 -0.44 1.96 -10.35
CA LEU A 132 0.66 1.71 -11.30
C LEU A 132 0.74 0.23 -11.69
N ILE A 133 0.47 -0.70 -10.75
CA ILE A 133 0.42 -2.14 -11.03
C ILE A 133 -0.74 -2.46 -11.97
N LEU A 134 -1.96 -2.02 -11.65
CA LEU A 134 -3.15 -2.36 -12.43
C LEU A 134 -3.22 -1.66 -13.78
N SER A 135 -2.52 -0.55 -13.95
CA SER A 135 -2.39 0.16 -15.23
C SER A 135 -1.15 -0.27 -16.03
N GLU A 136 -0.44 -1.32 -15.57
CA GLU A 136 0.75 -1.88 -16.23
C GLU A 136 1.86 -0.85 -16.50
N GLN A 137 2.01 0.16 -15.63
CA GLN A 137 3.05 1.18 -15.71
C GLN A 137 4.35 0.72 -15.02
N ASP A 138 4.94 -0.37 -15.49
CA ASP A 138 6.02 -1.08 -14.81
C ASP A 138 7.28 -0.23 -14.61
N GLU A 139 7.67 0.56 -15.60
CA GLU A 139 8.85 1.44 -15.50
C GLU A 139 8.64 2.51 -14.42
N ARG A 140 7.45 3.13 -14.40
CA ARG A 140 7.11 4.14 -13.39
C ARG A 140 6.99 3.52 -12.01
N LEU A 141 6.42 2.34 -11.90
CA LEU A 141 6.35 1.56 -10.66
C LEU A 141 7.76 1.33 -10.10
N GLN A 142 8.71 0.90 -10.93
CA GLN A 142 10.09 0.67 -10.49
C GLN A 142 10.78 1.98 -10.04
N GLN A 143 10.55 3.10 -10.73
CA GLN A 143 11.05 4.41 -10.30
C GLN A 143 10.52 4.80 -8.92
N ILE A 144 9.20 4.74 -8.72
CA ILE A 144 8.56 5.06 -7.45
C ILE A 144 9.05 4.13 -6.34
N MET A 145 9.12 2.83 -6.58
CA MET A 145 9.60 1.86 -5.58
C MET A 145 11.07 2.08 -5.22
N SER A 146 11.91 2.45 -6.18
CA SER A 146 13.31 2.79 -5.92
C SER A 146 13.43 4.02 -5.01
N CYS A 147 12.63 5.05 -5.26
CA CYS A 147 12.57 6.23 -4.40
C CYS A 147 12.05 5.89 -2.99
N ILE A 148 11.02 5.05 -2.89
CA ILE A 148 10.49 4.57 -1.60
C ILE A 148 11.59 3.88 -0.78
N VAL A 149 12.32 2.95 -1.39
CA VAL A 149 13.42 2.23 -0.72
C VAL A 149 14.52 3.18 -0.29
N ALA A 150 14.90 4.13 -1.14
CA ALA A 150 15.92 5.15 -0.82
C ALA A 150 15.47 6.03 0.36
N CYS A 151 14.23 6.52 0.36
CA CYS A 151 13.66 7.31 1.46
C CYS A 151 13.61 6.51 2.77
N THR A 152 13.20 5.23 2.71
CA THR A 152 13.14 4.35 3.88
C THR A 152 14.53 4.11 4.47
N ARG A 153 15.54 3.90 3.63
CA ARG A 153 16.94 3.76 4.06
C ARG A 153 17.45 5.02 4.74
N LYS A 154 17.17 6.18 4.16
CA LYS A 154 17.55 7.48 4.76
C LYS A 154 16.86 7.67 6.11
N TYR A 155 15.58 7.41 6.21
CA TYR A 155 14.83 7.47 7.47
C TYR A 155 15.45 6.56 8.54
N SER A 156 15.74 5.31 8.20
CA SER A 156 16.38 4.34 9.11
C SER A 156 17.76 4.82 9.57
N HIS A 157 18.57 5.35 8.65
CA HIS A 157 19.91 5.87 8.97
C HIS A 157 19.84 7.08 9.92
N ASP A 158 18.87 7.97 9.73
CA ASP A 158 18.73 9.17 10.57
C ASP A 158 18.24 8.83 12.00
N LEU A 159 17.46 7.76 12.16
CA LEU A 159 17.04 7.28 13.48
C LEU A 159 18.19 6.64 14.31
N HIS A 160 19.22 6.14 13.67
CA HIS A 160 20.32 5.45 14.34
C HIS A 160 21.61 6.28 14.41
N LYS A 161 21.52 7.59 14.16
CA LYS A 161 22.64 8.54 14.35
C LYS A 161 22.76 9.04 15.79
N GLU A 162 21.82 8.71 16.67
CA GLU A 162 21.85 8.98 18.10
C GLU A 162 22.45 7.79 18.86
#